data_cb5851373526405e196371c3b4b0a1a9
#
_entry.id   cb5851373526405e196371c3b4b0a1a9
#
_cell.length_a   1.000
_cell.length_b   1.000
_cell.length_c   1.000
_cell.angle_alpha   90.00
_cell.angle_beta   90.00
_cell.angle_gamma   90.00
#
_symmetry.space_group_name_H-M   'P 1'
#
loop_
_entity.id
_entity.type
_entity.pdbx_description
1 polymer ?
#
loop_
_entity_poly.entity_id
_entity_poly.type
_entity_poly.pdbx_seq_one_letter_code
_entity_poly.pdbx_strand_id
1 'polypeptide(L)'
;MKKGFTLIELLIVVAIIGILAAIGATVIPGLLGGAKEKVVKQTHSEVVSYINSWKGKCILVQGVADRAKTEMTGCRECVTKNTPYGGSPQDFTGVCNTPLTNLNWMFAGHFVVNGSKNPYDNTEVGVDAKECGHNRSCYDNANHLGVTYINVKSESGGGNLYYGEFEIKSFYKDGASPLITVMPWDARD
;
A
#
# COMPACT_ATOMS: atom_id res chain seq x y z
N MET A 1 17.38 -12.73 -57.89
CA MET A 1 17.29 -14.09 -57.35
C MET A 1 16.89 -13.99 -55.89
N LYS A 2 15.73 -14.52 -55.49
CA LYS A 2 15.31 -14.58 -54.08
C LYS A 2 16.04 -15.79 -53.46
N LYS A 3 16.93 -15.55 -52.49
CA LYS A 3 17.54 -16.64 -51.71
C LYS A 3 16.49 -17.23 -50.80
N GLY A 4 16.19 -18.50 -50.95
CA GLY A 4 15.30 -19.23 -50.02
C GLY A 4 16.07 -19.65 -48.76
N PHE A 5 15.37 -19.74 -47.65
CA PHE A 5 15.92 -20.27 -46.39
C PHE A 5 16.24 -21.76 -46.55
N THR A 6 17.37 -22.20 -46.04
CA THR A 6 17.70 -23.62 -45.98
C THR A 6 16.98 -24.30 -44.82
N LEU A 7 16.69 -25.59 -44.98
CA LEU A 7 16.01 -26.39 -43.95
C LEU A 7 16.83 -26.46 -42.65
N ILE A 8 18.15 -26.45 -42.74
CA ILE A 8 19.03 -26.46 -41.56
C ILE A 8 19.03 -25.13 -40.80
N GLU A 9 18.93 -23.97 -41.47
CA GLU A 9 18.80 -22.67 -40.81
C GLU A 9 17.53 -22.59 -40.00
N LEU A 10 16.41 -23.11 -40.51
CA LEU A 10 15.15 -23.15 -39.77
C LEU A 10 15.24 -24.08 -38.54
N LEU A 11 15.90 -25.25 -38.70
CA LEU A 11 16.03 -26.25 -37.64
C LEU A 11 16.86 -25.70 -36.45
N ILE A 12 17.95 -24.99 -36.74
CA ILE A 12 18.81 -24.38 -35.72
C ILE A 12 18.02 -23.30 -34.96
N VAL A 13 17.26 -22.48 -35.66
CA VAL A 13 16.46 -21.39 -35.02
C VAL A 13 15.41 -21.98 -34.06
N VAL A 14 14.66 -23.00 -34.49
CA VAL A 14 13.64 -23.59 -33.60
C VAL A 14 14.26 -24.33 -32.43
N ALA A 15 15.45 -24.93 -32.59
CA ALA A 15 16.17 -25.55 -31.49
C ALA A 15 16.60 -24.53 -30.43
N ILE A 16 17.14 -23.36 -30.83
CA ILE A 16 17.54 -22.30 -29.93
C ILE A 16 16.30 -21.71 -29.20
N ILE A 17 15.22 -21.43 -29.92
CA ILE A 17 13.98 -20.96 -29.35
C ILE A 17 13.42 -21.95 -28.32
N GLY A 18 13.46 -23.23 -28.62
CA GLY A 18 13.02 -24.33 -27.73
C GLY A 18 13.79 -24.33 -26.41
N ILE A 19 15.12 -24.20 -26.48
CA ILE A 19 15.97 -24.12 -25.26
C ILE A 19 15.66 -22.86 -24.44
N LEU A 20 15.56 -21.70 -25.08
CA LEU A 20 15.27 -20.45 -24.40
C LEU A 20 13.88 -20.48 -23.76
N ALA A 21 12.88 -21.02 -24.44
CA ALA A 21 11.53 -21.18 -23.89
C ALA A 21 11.50 -22.10 -22.66
N ALA A 22 12.26 -23.22 -22.70
CA ALA A 22 12.34 -24.16 -21.58
C ALA A 22 12.94 -23.49 -20.31
N ILE A 23 14.02 -22.72 -20.47
CA ILE A 23 14.65 -21.98 -19.34
C ILE A 23 13.74 -20.87 -18.86
N GLY A 24 13.13 -20.10 -19.78
CA GLY A 24 12.25 -18.99 -19.44
C GLY A 24 11.04 -19.43 -18.60
N ALA A 25 10.43 -20.56 -18.93
CA ALA A 25 9.24 -21.06 -18.24
C ALA A 25 9.48 -21.38 -16.75
N THR A 26 10.69 -21.74 -16.35
CA THR A 26 11.03 -22.12 -14.97
C THR A 26 11.54 -20.95 -14.13
N VAL A 27 12.24 -19.99 -14.73
CA VAL A 27 12.92 -18.89 -14.00
C VAL A 27 12.01 -17.68 -13.79
N ILE A 28 11.19 -17.33 -14.78
CA ILE A 28 10.37 -16.11 -14.75
C ILE A 28 9.38 -16.08 -13.58
N PRO A 29 8.62 -17.15 -13.26
CA PRO A 29 7.67 -17.12 -12.15
C PRO A 29 8.32 -16.81 -10.78
N GLY A 30 9.51 -17.35 -10.53
CA GLY A 30 10.24 -17.10 -9.29
C GLY A 30 10.72 -15.64 -9.16
N LEU A 31 11.20 -15.06 -10.25
CA LEU A 31 11.62 -13.65 -10.27
C LEU A 31 10.44 -12.70 -10.04
N LEU A 32 9.29 -12.98 -10.65
CA LEU A 32 8.07 -12.18 -10.48
C LEU A 32 7.56 -12.22 -9.03
N GLY A 33 7.58 -13.38 -8.37
CA GLY A 33 7.21 -13.50 -6.97
C GLY A 33 8.09 -12.64 -6.07
N GLY A 34 9.42 -12.75 -6.22
CA GLY A 34 10.36 -11.93 -5.45
C GLY A 34 10.25 -10.44 -5.73
N ALA A 35 9.92 -10.04 -6.96
CA ALA A 35 9.67 -8.64 -7.30
C ALA A 35 8.43 -8.10 -6.59
N LYS A 36 7.32 -8.85 -6.58
CA LYS A 36 6.09 -8.49 -5.87
C LYS A 36 6.31 -8.32 -4.38
N GLU A 37 7.04 -9.24 -3.74
CA GLU A 37 7.41 -9.12 -2.32
C GLU A 37 8.18 -7.83 -2.03
N LYS A 38 9.14 -7.47 -2.89
CA LYS A 38 9.92 -6.23 -2.75
C LYS A 38 9.03 -4.99 -2.87
N VAL A 39 8.09 -4.96 -3.81
CA VAL A 39 7.15 -3.85 -3.98
C VAL A 39 6.34 -3.64 -2.71
N VAL A 40 5.79 -4.69 -2.10
CA VAL A 40 5.03 -4.56 -0.86
C VAL A 40 5.89 -4.04 0.30
N LYS A 41 7.12 -4.54 0.44
CA LYS A 41 8.06 -4.06 1.47
C LYS A 41 8.45 -2.59 1.25
N GLN A 42 8.62 -2.19 0.01
CA GLN A 42 8.88 -0.79 -0.35
C GLN A 42 7.67 0.09 -0.01
N THR A 43 6.45 -0.32 -0.40
CA THR A 43 5.21 0.38 -0.06
C THR A 43 5.06 0.54 1.46
N HIS A 44 5.38 -0.50 2.25
CA HIS A 44 5.41 -0.39 3.71
C HIS A 44 6.33 0.73 4.20
N SER A 45 7.57 0.75 3.70
CA SER A 45 8.54 1.78 4.07
C SER A 45 8.13 3.18 3.65
N GLU A 46 7.50 3.31 2.48
CA GLU A 46 6.97 4.58 1.99
C GLU A 46 5.82 5.09 2.86
N VAL A 47 4.90 4.22 3.28
CA VAL A 47 3.82 4.56 4.21
C VAL A 47 4.38 5.03 5.56
N VAL A 48 5.32 4.29 6.13
CA VAL A 48 5.98 4.65 7.40
C VAL A 48 6.67 6.01 7.28
N SER A 49 7.42 6.22 6.21
CA SER A 49 8.13 7.49 5.95
C SER A 49 7.17 8.66 5.76
N TYR A 50 6.08 8.44 5.04
CA TYR A 50 5.05 9.44 4.80
C TYR A 50 4.37 9.89 6.11
N ILE A 51 3.94 8.96 6.95
CA ILE A 51 3.34 9.26 8.25
C ILE A 51 4.34 10.01 9.15
N ASN A 52 5.61 9.57 9.19
CA ASN A 52 6.65 10.27 9.95
C ASN A 52 6.89 11.70 9.45
N SER A 53 6.82 11.92 8.15
CA SER A 53 6.96 13.27 7.59
C SER A 53 5.82 14.21 8.06
N TRP A 54 4.60 13.70 8.13
CA TRP A 54 3.46 14.45 8.68
C TRP A 54 3.58 14.69 10.18
N LYS A 55 4.02 13.68 10.94
CA LYS A 55 4.33 13.85 12.35
C LYS A 55 5.34 14.99 12.55
N GLY A 56 6.43 14.99 11.79
CA GLY A 56 7.41 16.07 11.83
C GLY A 56 6.84 17.44 11.48
N LYS A 57 6.00 17.52 10.44
CA LYS A 57 5.30 18.78 10.09
C LYS A 57 4.40 19.26 11.23
N CYS A 58 3.63 18.36 11.85
CA CYS A 58 2.72 18.72 12.92
C CYS A 58 3.43 19.19 14.19
N ILE A 59 4.62 18.65 14.50
CA ILE A 59 5.48 19.12 15.59
C ILE A 59 6.00 20.55 15.32
N LEU A 60 6.32 20.86 14.06
CA LEU A 60 6.87 22.17 13.67
C LEU A 60 5.81 23.27 13.60
N VAL A 61 4.53 22.90 13.48
CA VAL A 61 3.42 23.86 13.39
C VAL A 61 3.12 24.44 14.77
N GLN A 62 3.30 25.76 14.92
CA GLN A 62 3.08 26.46 16.17
C GLN A 62 1.64 26.97 16.27
N GLY A 63 0.93 26.49 17.28
CA GLY A 63 -0.41 26.96 17.61
C GLY A 63 -1.56 26.30 16.85
N VAL A 64 -2.76 26.37 17.44
CA VAL A 64 -3.97 25.72 16.90
C VAL A 64 -4.40 26.29 15.55
N ALA A 65 -4.22 27.58 15.35
CA ALA A 65 -4.60 28.27 14.11
C ALA A 65 -3.76 27.80 12.91
N ASP A 66 -2.47 27.51 13.12
CA ASP A 66 -1.58 27.02 12.08
C ASP A 66 -1.80 25.53 11.82
N ARG A 67 -2.06 24.74 12.87
CA ARG A 67 -2.44 23.32 12.74
C ARG A 67 -3.73 23.15 11.92
N ALA A 68 -4.67 24.08 12.03
CA ALA A 68 -5.90 24.08 11.24
C ALA A 68 -5.70 24.35 9.74
N LYS A 69 -4.53 24.86 9.34
CA LYS A 69 -4.18 25.15 7.95
C LYS A 69 -3.32 24.07 7.29
N THR A 70 -2.95 23.03 8.03
CA THR A 70 -2.17 21.93 7.44
C THR A 70 -3.01 21.17 6.42
N GLU A 71 -2.57 21.16 5.17
CA GLU A 71 -3.31 20.61 4.04
C GLU A 71 -2.68 19.34 3.52
N MET A 72 -3.51 18.39 3.11
CA MET A 72 -3.11 17.15 2.49
C MET A 72 -4.12 16.74 1.42
N THR A 73 -3.63 16.29 0.28
CA THR A 73 -4.47 15.67 -0.75
C THR A 73 -4.65 14.19 -0.44
N GLY A 74 -5.89 13.74 -0.41
CA GLY A 74 -6.25 12.35 -0.19
C GLY A 74 -7.71 12.08 -0.49
N CYS A 75 -8.19 10.90 -0.15
CA CYS A 75 -9.59 10.55 -0.32
C CYS A 75 -10.04 9.60 0.79
N ARG A 76 -10.91 10.08 1.67
CA ARG A 76 -11.47 9.26 2.74
C ARG A 76 -12.37 8.13 2.22
N GLU A 77 -13.13 8.41 1.15
CA GLU A 77 -14.11 7.47 0.58
C GLU A 77 -13.51 6.53 -0.45
N CYS A 78 -12.28 6.82 -0.91
CA CYS A 78 -11.61 6.01 -1.92
C CYS A 78 -11.05 4.70 -1.38
N VAL A 79 -10.94 4.54 -0.08
CA VAL A 79 -10.25 3.41 0.54
C VAL A 79 -11.26 2.37 0.99
N THR A 80 -11.69 1.54 0.05
CA THR A 80 -12.50 0.36 0.35
C THR A 80 -11.99 -0.82 -0.46
N LYS A 81 -11.74 -1.93 0.20
CA LYS A 81 -11.09 -3.11 -0.37
C LYS A 81 -11.74 -3.67 -1.64
N ASN A 82 -13.03 -3.47 -1.87
CA ASN A 82 -13.78 -4.11 -2.95
C ASN A 82 -14.65 -3.15 -3.77
N THR A 83 -14.48 -1.85 -3.65
CA THR A 83 -15.21 -0.89 -4.48
C THR A 83 -14.30 -0.28 -5.52
N PRO A 84 -14.72 -0.25 -6.78
CA PRO A 84 -14.07 0.60 -7.76
C PRO A 84 -14.15 2.03 -7.22
N TYR A 85 -12.98 2.65 -7.07
CA TYR A 85 -12.81 3.97 -6.43
C TYR A 85 -13.64 5.02 -7.16
N GLY A 86 -14.79 5.34 -6.59
CA GLY A 86 -15.68 6.38 -7.10
C GLY A 86 -15.45 7.74 -6.46
N GLY A 87 -14.54 7.86 -5.48
CA GLY A 87 -14.24 9.12 -4.81
C GLY A 87 -13.27 9.98 -5.60
N SER A 88 -13.55 11.28 -5.68
CA SER A 88 -12.60 12.25 -6.21
C SER A 88 -11.53 12.58 -5.16
N PRO A 89 -10.29 12.92 -5.58
CA PRO A 89 -9.30 13.49 -4.68
C PRO A 89 -9.90 14.69 -3.95
N GLN A 90 -9.71 14.75 -2.64
CA GLN A 90 -10.14 15.86 -1.80
C GLN A 90 -8.95 16.41 -1.05
N ASP A 91 -8.92 17.73 -0.93
CA ASP A 91 -7.95 18.41 -0.10
C ASP A 91 -8.49 18.47 1.33
N PHE A 92 -7.69 18.02 2.29
CA PHE A 92 -8.02 18.04 3.70
C PHE A 92 -7.21 19.13 4.38
N THR A 93 -7.92 19.97 5.14
CA THR A 93 -7.30 20.98 5.99
C THR A 93 -7.29 20.52 7.45
N GLY A 94 -6.32 20.97 8.21
CA GLY A 94 -6.21 20.67 9.63
C GLY A 94 -5.76 19.25 9.93
N VAL A 95 -4.89 18.67 9.13
CA VAL A 95 -4.36 17.31 9.33
C VAL A 95 -3.82 17.11 10.74
N CYS A 96 -3.11 18.10 11.29
CA CYS A 96 -2.54 18.04 12.64
C CYS A 96 -3.57 18.15 13.77
N ASN A 97 -4.81 18.53 13.46
CA ASN A 97 -5.94 18.59 14.39
C ASN A 97 -7.00 17.51 14.12
N THR A 98 -6.69 16.55 13.26
CA THR A 98 -7.63 15.50 12.86
C THR A 98 -7.46 14.28 13.77
N PRO A 99 -8.55 13.67 14.26
CA PRO A 99 -8.48 12.42 15.01
C PRO A 99 -7.82 11.29 14.25
N LEU A 100 -7.06 10.42 14.93
CA LEU A 100 -6.36 9.28 14.32
C LEU A 100 -7.28 8.39 13.49
N THR A 101 -8.51 8.19 13.95
CA THR A 101 -9.52 7.38 13.25
C THR A 101 -9.93 7.95 11.89
N ASN A 102 -9.64 9.20 11.63
CA ASN A 102 -9.81 9.83 10.32
C ASN A 102 -8.48 9.93 9.57
N LEU A 103 -7.36 10.13 10.28
CA LEU A 103 -6.03 10.25 9.69
C LEU A 103 -5.62 8.98 8.94
N ASN A 104 -5.93 7.78 9.46
CA ASN A 104 -5.60 6.54 8.74
C ASN A 104 -6.25 6.49 7.35
N TRP A 105 -7.51 6.94 7.23
CA TRP A 105 -8.21 7.05 5.95
C TRP A 105 -7.59 8.09 5.04
N MET A 106 -7.20 9.23 5.59
CA MET A 106 -6.56 10.31 4.84
C MET A 106 -5.19 9.86 4.32
N PHE A 107 -4.38 9.22 5.16
CA PHE A 107 -3.07 8.69 4.76
C PHE A 107 -3.20 7.60 3.70
N ALA A 108 -4.09 6.62 3.89
CA ALA A 108 -4.31 5.59 2.89
C ALA A 108 -4.85 6.18 1.57
N GLY A 109 -5.78 7.13 1.65
CA GLY A 109 -6.33 7.84 0.51
C GLY A 109 -5.27 8.55 -0.33
N HIS A 110 -4.23 9.11 0.30
CA HIS A 110 -3.09 9.68 -0.43
C HIS A 110 -2.43 8.65 -1.37
N PHE A 111 -2.17 7.45 -0.89
CA PHE A 111 -1.55 6.39 -1.71
C PHE A 111 -2.47 5.90 -2.81
N VAL A 112 -3.77 5.79 -2.54
CA VAL A 112 -4.78 5.40 -3.53
C VAL A 112 -4.87 6.42 -4.67
N VAL A 113 -4.96 7.69 -4.35
CA VAL A 113 -5.02 8.80 -5.34
C VAL A 113 -3.74 8.84 -6.18
N ASN A 114 -2.59 8.53 -5.58
CA ASN A 114 -1.30 8.45 -6.29
C ASN A 114 -1.08 7.11 -7.01
N GLY A 115 -2.10 6.26 -7.12
CA GLY A 115 -2.07 5.07 -7.96
C GLY A 115 -1.42 3.84 -7.32
N SER A 116 -1.31 3.78 -5.99
CA SER A 116 -0.82 2.57 -5.30
C SER A 116 -1.73 1.38 -5.59
N LYS A 117 -1.15 0.32 -6.14
CA LYS A 117 -1.84 -0.92 -6.52
C LYS A 117 -1.24 -2.12 -5.80
N ASN A 118 -2.10 -3.10 -5.52
CA ASN A 118 -1.65 -4.40 -5.04
C ASN A 118 -0.86 -5.12 -6.15
N PRO A 119 0.41 -5.49 -5.93
CA PRO A 119 1.23 -6.15 -6.96
C PRO A 119 0.79 -7.58 -7.26
N TYR A 120 -0.05 -8.19 -6.41
CA TYR A 120 -0.61 -9.53 -6.63
C TYR A 120 -1.98 -9.48 -7.31
N ASP A 121 -2.74 -8.41 -7.10
CA ASP A 121 -4.03 -8.16 -7.73
C ASP A 121 -4.18 -6.66 -8.06
N ASN A 122 -4.00 -6.31 -9.32
CA ASN A 122 -4.03 -4.93 -9.78
C ASN A 122 -5.43 -4.27 -9.73
N THR A 123 -6.47 -5.04 -9.43
CA THR A 123 -7.83 -4.53 -9.20
C THR A 123 -8.00 -4.01 -7.79
N GLU A 124 -7.11 -4.42 -6.86
CA GLU A 124 -7.10 -3.96 -5.48
C GLU A 124 -6.11 -2.81 -5.25
N VAL A 125 -6.30 -2.08 -4.15
CA VAL A 125 -5.34 -1.08 -3.68
C VAL A 125 -4.11 -1.71 -3.08
N GLY A 126 -2.99 -0.99 -3.17
CA GLY A 126 -1.77 -1.35 -2.47
C GLY A 126 -1.75 -0.90 -1.01
N VAL A 127 -2.52 0.14 -0.65
CA VAL A 127 -2.62 0.68 0.72
C VAL A 127 -4.09 0.86 1.09
N ASP A 128 -4.48 0.43 2.30
CA ASP A 128 -5.82 0.59 2.84
C ASP A 128 -5.78 1.09 4.30
N ALA A 129 -6.87 1.71 4.77
CA ALA A 129 -6.95 2.33 6.08
C ALA A 129 -7.33 1.36 7.20
N LYS A 130 -7.84 0.19 6.89
CA LYS A 130 -8.25 -0.82 7.88
C LYS A 130 -8.07 -2.21 7.31
N GLU A 131 -7.49 -3.06 8.12
CA GLU A 131 -7.42 -4.49 7.81
C GLU A 131 -8.82 -5.11 7.69
N CYS A 132 -9.79 -4.54 8.44
CA CYS A 132 -11.20 -4.94 8.38
C CYS A 132 -12.12 -3.84 8.90
N GLY A 133 -13.26 -3.65 8.24
CA GLY A 133 -14.38 -2.90 8.80
C GLY A 133 -14.91 -3.56 10.08
N HIS A 134 -15.71 -2.90 10.86
CA HIS A 134 -16.25 -3.19 12.20
C HIS A 134 -16.53 -4.65 12.61
N ASN A 135 -16.32 -5.63 11.74
CA ASN A 135 -16.49 -7.05 12.01
C ASN A 135 -15.13 -7.75 12.09
N ARG A 136 -14.81 -8.26 13.27
CA ARG A 136 -13.53 -8.87 13.69
C ARG A 136 -13.07 -10.14 12.93
N SER A 137 -13.74 -10.57 11.87
CA SER A 137 -13.48 -11.86 11.22
C SER A 137 -12.47 -11.84 10.06
N CYS A 138 -11.78 -10.73 9.84
CA CYS A 138 -10.89 -10.59 8.68
C CYS A 138 -9.41 -10.83 8.97
N TYR A 139 -9.03 -11.16 10.20
CA TYR A 139 -7.62 -11.26 10.59
C TYR A 139 -6.87 -12.48 10.04
N ASP A 140 -7.58 -13.47 9.49
CA ASP A 140 -7.01 -14.78 9.17
C ASP A 140 -7.07 -15.19 7.69
N ASN A 141 -7.41 -14.30 6.76
CA ASN A 141 -7.63 -14.71 5.38
C ASN A 141 -6.47 -14.33 4.44
N ALA A 142 -6.09 -15.29 3.60
CA ALA A 142 -5.15 -15.17 2.48
C ALA A 142 -5.45 -14.02 1.48
N ASN A 143 -6.55 -13.30 1.67
CA ASN A 143 -7.01 -12.21 0.82
C ASN A 143 -6.32 -10.86 1.07
N HIS A 144 -5.31 -10.82 1.94
CA HIS A 144 -4.59 -9.58 2.27
C HIS A 144 -3.23 -9.47 1.58
N LEU A 145 -2.86 -10.50 0.80
CA LEU A 145 -1.56 -10.54 0.15
C LEU A 145 -1.37 -9.36 -0.79
N GLY A 146 -0.30 -8.63 -0.60
CA GLY A 146 0.04 -7.46 -1.40
C GLY A 146 -0.49 -6.14 -0.87
N VAL A 147 -1.27 -6.13 0.23
CA VAL A 147 -1.85 -4.92 0.80
C VAL A 147 -1.10 -4.49 2.04
N THR A 148 -0.91 -3.18 2.17
CA THR A 148 -0.40 -2.50 3.36
C THR A 148 -1.55 -1.78 4.06
N TYR A 149 -1.82 -2.11 5.31
CA TYR A 149 -2.88 -1.52 6.12
C TYR A 149 -2.34 -0.47 7.08
N ILE A 150 -3.08 0.62 7.21
CA ILE A 150 -2.84 1.67 8.21
C ILE A 150 -3.93 1.55 9.28
N ASN A 151 -3.65 0.83 10.33
CA ASN A 151 -4.57 0.61 11.45
C ASN A 151 -4.31 1.64 12.55
N VAL A 152 -5.34 1.95 13.33
CA VAL A 152 -5.22 2.75 14.56
C VAL A 152 -5.39 1.81 15.75
N LYS A 153 -4.39 1.78 16.62
CA LYS A 153 -4.48 1.18 17.94
C LYS A 153 -4.80 2.26 18.96
N SER A 154 -5.91 2.10 19.64
CA SER A 154 -6.29 2.94 20.76
C SER A 154 -6.54 2.11 21.99
N GLU A 155 -5.98 2.52 23.12
CA GLU A 155 -6.19 1.85 24.41
C GLU A 155 -7.56 2.12 25.03
N SER A 156 -8.32 3.10 24.54
CA SER A 156 -9.63 3.44 25.06
C SER A 156 -10.67 3.53 23.97
N GLY A 157 -11.68 2.68 24.08
CA GLY A 157 -12.77 2.58 23.14
C GLY A 157 -13.59 3.85 23.03
N GLY A 158 -13.71 4.35 21.84
CA GLY A 158 -14.73 5.29 21.41
C GLY A 158 -14.41 6.75 21.73
N GLY A 159 -14.21 7.54 20.70
CA GLY A 159 -14.08 8.98 20.80
C GLY A 159 -13.09 9.55 19.78
N ASN A 160 -13.08 10.84 19.62
CA ASN A 160 -12.13 11.57 18.80
C ASN A 160 -10.73 11.51 19.44
N LEU A 161 -9.97 10.46 19.12
CA LEU A 161 -8.62 10.29 19.66
C LEU A 161 -7.64 11.09 18.82
N TYR A 162 -6.99 12.07 19.43
CA TYR A 162 -5.92 12.87 18.83
C TYR A 162 -4.53 12.29 19.11
N TYR A 163 -4.44 11.25 19.93
CA TYR A 163 -3.22 10.54 20.31
C TYR A 163 -3.45 9.03 20.33
N GLY A 164 -2.41 8.28 20.11
CA GLY A 164 -2.43 6.81 20.05
C GLY A 164 -1.30 6.27 19.23
N GLU A 165 -1.53 5.15 18.57
CA GLU A 165 -0.54 4.50 17.73
C GLU A 165 -1.14 4.16 16.35
N PHE A 166 -0.35 4.39 15.30
CA PHE A 166 -0.57 3.74 14.02
C PHE A 166 0.15 2.39 13.99
N GLU A 167 -0.54 1.35 13.58
CA GLU A 167 0.06 0.07 13.22
C GLU A 167 0.02 -0.07 11.70
N ILE A 168 1.19 -0.07 11.08
CA ILE A 168 1.36 -0.33 9.66
C ILE A 168 1.62 -1.82 9.49
N LYS A 169 0.76 -2.52 8.76
CA LYS A 169 0.82 -3.97 8.60
C LYS A 169 0.77 -4.36 7.13
N SER A 170 1.78 -5.07 6.64
CA SER A 170 1.89 -5.45 5.23
C SER A 170 2.00 -6.95 5.05
N PHE A 171 1.20 -7.50 4.15
CA PHE A 171 1.19 -8.90 3.78
C PHE A 171 1.96 -9.10 2.47
N TYR A 172 3.24 -9.36 2.55
CA TYR A 172 4.16 -9.37 1.41
C TYR A 172 4.37 -10.76 0.80
N LYS A 173 4.05 -11.83 1.54
CA LYS A 173 4.24 -13.21 1.10
C LYS A 173 3.21 -14.12 1.75
N ASP A 174 2.66 -15.04 0.97
CA ASP A 174 1.74 -16.06 1.47
C ASP A 174 2.41 -16.97 2.50
N GLY A 175 1.70 -17.25 3.60
CA GLY A 175 2.19 -18.07 4.70
C GLY A 175 3.29 -17.43 5.57
N ALA A 176 3.76 -16.23 5.26
CA ALA A 176 4.73 -15.50 6.09
C ALA A 176 4.03 -14.59 7.10
N SER A 177 4.71 -14.34 8.23
CA SER A 177 4.27 -13.32 9.17
C SER A 177 4.28 -11.94 8.50
N PRO A 178 3.26 -11.10 8.71
CA PRO A 178 3.21 -9.77 8.15
C PRO A 178 4.35 -8.90 8.68
N LEU A 179 4.78 -7.95 7.86
CA LEU A 179 5.67 -6.88 8.31
C LEU A 179 4.85 -5.87 9.12
N ILE A 180 5.26 -5.58 10.35
CA ILE A 180 4.53 -4.69 11.25
C ILE A 180 5.45 -3.59 11.75
N THR A 181 5.00 -2.34 11.65
CA THR A 181 5.63 -1.16 12.27
C THR A 181 4.60 -0.42 13.10
N VAL A 182 4.90 -0.17 14.37
CA VAL A 182 4.06 0.60 15.29
C VAL A 182 4.67 1.99 15.46
N MET A 183 3.85 3.02 15.31
CA MET A 183 4.28 4.41 15.32
C MET A 183 3.41 5.21 16.29
N PRO A 184 3.97 5.76 17.37
CA PRO A 184 3.22 6.63 18.26
C PRO A 184 2.90 7.95 17.55
N TRP A 185 1.69 8.43 17.76
CA TRP A 185 1.17 9.69 17.24
C TRP A 185 0.52 10.49 18.38
N ASP A 186 0.96 11.71 18.56
CA ASP A 186 0.26 12.71 19.37
C ASP A 186 0.13 13.99 18.54
N ALA A 187 -1.08 14.41 18.29
CA ALA A 187 -1.34 15.64 17.56
C ALA A 187 -1.28 16.89 18.45
N ARG A 188 -1.07 16.71 19.77
CA ARG A 188 -1.00 17.80 20.75
C ARG A 188 0.42 18.27 21.04
N ASP A 189 1.40 17.38 20.78
CA ASP A 189 2.83 17.69 20.89
C ASP A 189 3.32 18.41 19.61
#